data_30ecc2015bacd5a9455a13ec858a577a
#
_entry.id   30ecc2015bacd5a9455a13ec858a577a
#
_cell.length_a   1.000
_cell.length_b   1.000
_cell.length_c   1.000
_cell.angle_alpha   90.00
_cell.angle_beta   90.00
_cell.angle_gamma   90.00
#
_symmetry.space_group_name_H-M   'P 1'
#
loop_
_entity.id
_entity.type
_entity.pdbx_description
1 polymer ?
#
loop_
_entity_poly.entity_id
_entity_poly.type
_entity_poly.pdbx_seq_one_letter_code
_entity_poly.pdbx_strand_id
1 'polypeptide(L)'
;MPELPEVEVTRLGIQPHLEGHRVSAVKIIDGRLRWPVPSNLNTLLTGHKVLGIERRGKYLLVEFEAGYLLLHLGMTGTLRVLPSSDPLKLHDRVTFEFGKLSLRLHDPRKFGAVLWHPKSKGPIEGNTLLQKLGVEPFSPEFAGELGAQVLYQCSRKRSVAVKQFLLAGQAVVGVGNIYCSESLFEAGIHPAKAAGKLTRPQCSRLATAVRLVLKKAIAAGGSSLKDFVNSEGDPGHFMVQTKVYDRKDQPCKVCKTPIKQIVQGQRSTYFCPQCQKR
;
A
#
# COMPACT_ATOMS: atom_id res chain seq x y z
N MET A 1 -7.88 -3.76 3.12
CA MET A 1 -7.13 -3.59 1.84
C MET A 1 -5.71 -3.19 2.22
N PRO A 2 -4.70 -3.95 1.82
CA PRO A 2 -3.32 -3.56 2.05
C PRO A 2 -3.03 -2.16 1.49
N GLU A 3 -2.50 -1.27 2.32
CA GLU A 3 -2.03 0.06 1.99
C GLU A 3 -0.49 0.04 1.99
N LEU A 4 0.17 1.18 1.89
CA LEU A 4 1.64 1.23 1.82
C LEU A 4 2.33 0.49 2.99
N PRO A 5 1.92 0.64 4.27
CA PRO A 5 2.59 -0.05 5.36
C PRO A 5 2.54 -1.57 5.26
N GLU A 6 1.38 -2.15 4.89
CA GLU A 6 1.23 -3.60 4.72
C GLU A 6 2.10 -4.12 3.57
N VAL A 7 2.17 -3.37 2.47
CA VAL A 7 3.02 -3.73 1.33
C VAL A 7 4.50 -3.63 1.69
N GLU A 8 4.90 -2.62 2.48
CA GLU A 8 6.29 -2.48 2.95
C GLU A 8 6.67 -3.59 3.93
N VAL A 9 5.81 -3.93 4.88
CA VAL A 9 6.03 -5.05 5.80
C VAL A 9 6.15 -6.37 5.03
N THR A 10 5.29 -6.58 4.02
CA THR A 10 5.40 -7.75 3.13
C THR A 10 6.73 -7.75 2.39
N ARG A 11 7.17 -6.61 1.82
CA ARG A 11 8.46 -6.47 1.14
C ARG A 11 9.62 -6.89 2.04
N LEU A 12 9.67 -6.30 3.24
CA LEU A 12 10.72 -6.59 4.22
C LEU A 12 10.75 -8.06 4.63
N GLY A 13 9.57 -8.67 4.80
CA GLY A 13 9.47 -10.07 5.20
C GLY A 13 9.84 -11.06 4.10
N ILE A 14 9.56 -10.76 2.82
CA ILE A 14 9.91 -11.68 1.72
C ILE A 14 11.34 -11.48 1.20
N GLN A 15 11.90 -10.28 1.32
CA GLN A 15 13.20 -9.92 0.75
C GLN A 15 14.34 -10.86 1.17
N PRO A 16 14.55 -11.21 2.47
CA PRO A 16 15.63 -12.09 2.89
C PRO A 16 15.58 -13.50 2.28
N HIS A 17 14.39 -13.94 1.89
CA HIS A 17 14.15 -15.29 1.37
C HIS A 17 14.23 -15.39 -0.16
N LEU A 18 14.10 -14.27 -0.87
CA LEU A 18 14.02 -14.28 -2.32
C LEU A 18 15.22 -13.60 -2.99
N GLU A 19 15.71 -12.50 -2.42
CA GLU A 19 16.81 -11.75 -3.02
C GLU A 19 18.07 -12.61 -3.09
N GLY A 20 18.69 -12.64 -4.25
CA GLY A 20 19.84 -13.49 -4.50
C GLY A 20 19.49 -14.94 -4.89
N HIS A 21 18.27 -15.40 -4.72
CA HIS A 21 17.82 -16.75 -5.05
C HIS A 21 17.28 -16.83 -6.48
N ARG A 22 17.32 -18.05 -7.05
CA ARG A 22 16.78 -18.33 -8.39
C ARG A 22 15.38 -18.93 -8.29
N VAL A 23 14.50 -18.50 -9.16
CA VAL A 23 13.19 -19.13 -9.33
C VAL A 23 13.39 -20.50 -9.95
N SER A 24 12.94 -21.57 -9.30
CA SER A 24 13.00 -22.94 -9.82
C SER A 24 11.77 -23.30 -10.66
N ALA A 25 10.61 -22.74 -10.34
CA ALA A 25 9.38 -22.89 -11.13
C ALA A 25 8.35 -21.81 -10.75
N VAL A 26 7.41 -21.57 -11.66
CA VAL A 26 6.20 -20.76 -11.37
C VAL A 26 4.97 -21.61 -11.70
N LYS A 27 4.04 -21.73 -10.75
CA LYS A 27 2.78 -22.45 -10.92
C LYS A 27 1.62 -21.46 -10.85
N ILE A 28 0.84 -21.34 -11.92
CA ILE A 28 -0.37 -20.53 -11.98
C ILE A 28 -1.56 -21.46 -11.69
N ILE A 29 -2.12 -21.39 -10.49
CA ILE A 29 -3.26 -22.20 -10.04
C ILE A 29 -4.56 -21.59 -10.58
N ASP A 30 -4.73 -20.28 -10.45
CA ASP A 30 -5.84 -19.54 -11.03
C ASP A 30 -5.37 -18.14 -11.44
N GLY A 31 -5.12 -17.96 -12.74
CA GLY A 31 -4.60 -16.73 -13.32
C GLY A 31 -5.65 -15.61 -13.50
N ARG A 32 -6.91 -15.81 -13.11
CA ARG A 32 -8.01 -14.84 -13.22
C ARG A 32 -7.98 -13.84 -12.08
N LEU A 33 -6.96 -12.99 -12.05
CA LEU A 33 -6.85 -11.86 -11.14
C LEU A 33 -7.47 -10.61 -11.75
N ARG A 34 -7.21 -9.42 -11.15
CA ARG A 34 -7.66 -8.13 -11.69
C ARG A 34 -7.28 -7.94 -13.16
N TRP A 35 -6.09 -8.39 -13.52
CA TRP A 35 -5.64 -8.62 -14.89
C TRP A 35 -5.19 -10.07 -14.99
N PRO A 36 -5.39 -10.73 -16.13
CA PRO A 36 -4.89 -12.10 -16.32
C PRO A 36 -3.40 -12.18 -16.03
N VAL A 37 -3.00 -13.20 -15.28
CA VAL A 37 -1.57 -13.51 -15.07
C VAL A 37 -0.96 -13.95 -16.41
N PRO A 38 0.21 -13.42 -16.81
CA PRO A 38 0.86 -13.85 -18.05
C PRO A 38 1.08 -15.38 -18.07
N SER A 39 0.54 -16.06 -19.07
CA SER A 39 0.60 -17.53 -19.16
C SER A 39 2.01 -18.08 -19.32
N ASN A 40 2.92 -17.27 -19.88
CA ASN A 40 4.33 -17.59 -20.07
C ASN A 40 5.23 -17.20 -18.87
N LEU A 41 4.65 -16.85 -17.72
CA LEU A 41 5.40 -16.36 -16.56
C LEU A 41 6.41 -17.39 -16.05
N ASN A 42 6.10 -18.69 -16.13
CA ASN A 42 7.04 -19.75 -15.78
C ASN A 42 8.30 -19.71 -16.67
N THR A 43 8.12 -19.57 -17.98
CA THR A 43 9.26 -19.49 -18.94
C THR A 43 10.08 -18.21 -18.71
N LEU A 44 9.41 -17.09 -18.36
CA LEU A 44 10.07 -15.82 -18.13
C LEU A 44 10.93 -15.79 -16.87
N LEU A 45 10.55 -16.55 -15.82
CA LEU A 45 11.18 -16.41 -14.51
C LEU A 45 12.04 -17.62 -14.12
N THR A 46 11.76 -18.82 -14.62
CA THR A 46 12.50 -20.03 -14.22
C THR A 46 13.99 -19.93 -14.59
N GLY A 47 14.84 -20.24 -13.63
CA GLY A 47 16.30 -20.13 -13.75
C GLY A 47 16.86 -18.73 -13.48
N HIS A 48 16.02 -17.69 -13.49
CA HIS A 48 16.44 -16.31 -13.27
C HIS A 48 16.56 -15.97 -11.79
N LYS A 49 17.57 -15.15 -11.47
CA LYS A 49 17.87 -14.70 -10.11
C LYS A 49 17.08 -13.42 -9.79
N VAL A 50 16.49 -13.37 -8.58
CA VAL A 50 15.96 -12.12 -8.03
C VAL A 50 17.12 -11.19 -7.70
N LEU A 51 17.15 -10.02 -8.30
CA LEU A 51 18.21 -9.02 -8.13
C LEU A 51 17.90 -8.05 -6.98
N GLY A 52 16.61 -7.75 -6.76
CA GLY A 52 16.16 -6.86 -5.71
C GLY A 52 14.64 -6.88 -5.59
N ILE A 53 14.14 -6.37 -4.47
CA ILE A 53 12.70 -6.20 -4.23
C ILE A 53 12.44 -4.79 -3.72
N GLU A 54 11.75 -4.00 -4.53
CA GLU A 54 11.38 -2.63 -4.21
C GLU A 54 9.88 -2.46 -4.02
N ARG A 55 9.48 -1.33 -3.48
CA ARG A 55 8.09 -0.93 -3.39
C ARG A 55 7.87 0.41 -4.08
N ARG A 56 6.81 0.48 -4.89
CA ARG A 56 6.31 1.74 -5.43
C ARG A 56 4.83 1.90 -5.07
N GLY A 57 4.52 2.77 -4.15
CA GLY A 57 3.18 2.92 -3.59
C GLY A 57 2.67 1.64 -2.93
N LYS A 58 1.71 0.99 -3.55
CA LYS A 58 1.14 -0.30 -3.10
C LYS A 58 1.53 -1.47 -4.00
N TYR A 59 2.50 -1.28 -4.89
CA TYR A 59 3.08 -2.32 -5.73
C TYR A 59 4.41 -2.79 -5.15
N LEU A 60 4.65 -4.10 -5.23
CA LEU A 60 5.96 -4.70 -5.08
C LEU A 60 6.56 -4.89 -6.47
N LEU A 61 7.82 -4.55 -6.62
CA LEU A 61 8.60 -4.66 -7.84
C LEU A 61 9.74 -5.64 -7.56
N VAL A 62 9.62 -6.86 -8.09
CA VAL A 62 10.69 -7.87 -7.99
C VAL A 62 11.52 -7.77 -9.25
N GLU A 63 12.78 -7.40 -9.11
CA GLU A 63 13.69 -7.17 -10.23
C GLU A 63 14.38 -8.46 -10.65
N PHE A 64 14.40 -8.68 -11.96
CA PHE A 64 15.17 -9.69 -12.66
C PHE A 64 16.05 -9.03 -13.74
N GLU A 65 17.00 -9.77 -14.31
CA GLU A 65 17.84 -9.25 -15.40
C GLU A 65 17.00 -8.73 -16.57
N ALA A 66 16.02 -9.51 -17.03
CA ALA A 66 15.20 -9.21 -18.19
C ALA A 66 14.02 -8.26 -17.93
N GLY A 67 13.64 -8.00 -16.66
CA GLY A 67 12.46 -7.17 -16.36
C GLY A 67 12.08 -7.17 -14.89
N TYR A 68 10.84 -6.71 -14.65
CA TYR A 68 10.26 -6.62 -13.32
C TYR A 68 8.96 -7.41 -13.23
N LEU A 69 8.82 -8.19 -12.17
CA LEU A 69 7.54 -8.75 -11.76
C LEU A 69 6.84 -7.73 -10.85
N LEU A 70 5.69 -7.23 -11.30
CA LEU A 70 4.86 -6.31 -10.51
C LEU A 70 3.80 -7.12 -9.77
N LEU A 71 3.77 -7.00 -8.45
CA LEU A 71 2.78 -7.62 -7.59
C LEU A 71 1.93 -6.55 -6.91
N HIS A 72 0.61 -6.75 -6.87
CA HIS A 72 -0.32 -5.91 -6.12
C HIS A 72 -1.27 -6.78 -5.31
N LEU A 73 -1.37 -6.53 -4.01
CA LEU A 73 -2.15 -7.39 -3.10
C LEU A 73 -3.68 -7.20 -3.20
N GLY A 74 -4.13 -6.21 -3.96
CA GLY A 74 -5.56 -5.95 -4.12
C GLY A 74 -6.22 -5.53 -2.81
N MET A 75 -7.28 -6.25 -2.42
CA MET A 75 -8.02 -5.97 -1.18
C MET A 75 -7.78 -6.98 -0.07
N THR A 76 -7.51 -8.23 -0.41
CA THR A 76 -7.39 -9.36 0.52
C THR A 76 -6.18 -10.24 0.22
N GLY A 77 -5.38 -9.87 -0.77
CA GLY A 77 -4.20 -10.63 -1.16
C GLY A 77 -3.11 -10.56 -0.08
N THR A 78 -2.45 -11.68 0.14
CA THR A 78 -1.26 -11.83 0.97
C THR A 78 -0.19 -12.59 0.21
N LEU A 79 1.07 -12.27 0.46
CA LEU A 79 2.23 -13.03 -0.01
C LEU A 79 2.87 -13.71 1.19
N ARG A 80 3.02 -15.02 1.11
CA ARG A 80 3.57 -15.86 2.18
C ARG A 80 4.75 -16.66 1.70
N VAL A 81 5.81 -16.69 2.50
CA VAL A 81 6.93 -17.59 2.33
C VAL A 81 6.65 -18.87 3.12
N LEU A 82 6.63 -19.99 2.45
CA LEU A 82 6.26 -21.29 3.02
C LEU A 82 7.22 -22.37 2.49
N PRO A 83 7.39 -23.50 3.20
CA PRO A 83 8.03 -24.68 2.62
C PRO A 83 7.34 -25.08 1.31
N SER A 84 8.14 -25.43 0.28
CA SER A 84 7.57 -25.90 -1.00
C SER A 84 6.76 -27.19 -0.86
N SER A 85 7.02 -27.97 0.19
CA SER A 85 6.30 -29.21 0.54
C SER A 85 4.91 -28.95 1.13
N ASP A 86 4.62 -27.74 1.61
CA ASP A 86 3.31 -27.45 2.18
C ASP A 86 2.20 -27.59 1.13
N PRO A 87 1.04 -28.17 1.50
CA PRO A 87 -0.07 -28.30 0.57
C PRO A 87 -0.60 -26.91 0.15
N LEU A 88 -1.10 -26.83 -1.09
CA LEU A 88 -1.79 -25.65 -1.58
C LEU A 88 -3.09 -25.44 -0.79
N LYS A 89 -3.38 -24.20 -0.45
CA LYS A 89 -4.64 -23.79 0.19
C LYS A 89 -5.65 -23.29 -0.83
N LEU A 90 -6.91 -23.41 -0.49
CA LEU A 90 -7.98 -22.75 -1.24
C LEU A 90 -7.64 -21.26 -1.38
N HIS A 91 -7.72 -20.74 -2.61
CA HIS A 91 -7.39 -19.34 -2.97
C HIS A 91 -5.89 -19.02 -3.11
N ASP A 92 -4.97 -19.99 -3.03
CA ASP A 92 -3.62 -19.80 -3.57
C ASP A 92 -3.74 -19.65 -5.09
N ARG A 93 -3.22 -18.54 -5.63
CA ARG A 93 -3.42 -18.15 -7.04
C ARG A 93 -2.19 -18.41 -7.88
N VAL A 94 -1.05 -18.00 -7.38
CA VAL A 94 0.24 -18.15 -8.04
C VAL A 94 1.28 -18.54 -6.99
N THR A 95 2.14 -19.48 -7.32
CA THR A 95 3.27 -19.93 -6.51
C THR A 95 4.56 -19.73 -7.28
N PHE A 96 5.53 -19.09 -6.65
CA PHE A 96 6.90 -18.96 -7.15
C PHE A 96 7.78 -19.85 -6.28
N GLU A 97 8.40 -20.87 -6.89
CA GLU A 97 9.23 -21.82 -6.17
C GLU A 97 10.70 -21.37 -6.15
N PHE A 98 11.36 -21.54 -5.01
CA PHE A 98 12.77 -21.23 -4.76
C PHE A 98 13.47 -22.43 -4.09
N GLY A 99 13.43 -23.59 -4.72
CA GLY A 99 13.94 -24.82 -4.15
C GLY A 99 13.07 -25.33 -3.01
N LYS A 100 13.56 -25.22 -1.76
CA LYS A 100 12.83 -25.68 -0.57
C LYS A 100 11.76 -24.69 -0.07
N LEU A 101 11.75 -23.46 -0.58
CA LEU A 101 10.80 -22.42 -0.22
C LEU A 101 9.92 -22.05 -1.41
N SER A 102 8.72 -21.59 -1.12
CA SER A 102 7.80 -21.03 -2.10
C SER A 102 7.24 -19.70 -1.62
N LEU A 103 7.16 -18.72 -2.51
CA LEU A 103 6.37 -17.52 -2.32
C LEU A 103 4.98 -17.76 -2.92
N ARG A 104 3.94 -17.65 -2.12
CA ARG A 104 2.56 -17.89 -2.56
C ARG A 104 1.71 -16.64 -2.46
N LEU A 105 1.04 -16.30 -3.56
CA LEU A 105 -0.02 -15.31 -3.56
C LEU A 105 -1.35 -15.97 -3.22
N HIS A 106 -1.86 -15.69 -2.02
CA HIS A 106 -3.20 -16.07 -1.57
C HIS A 106 -4.14 -14.88 -1.76
N ASP A 107 -5.18 -14.99 -2.59
CA ASP A 107 -6.13 -13.90 -2.85
C ASP A 107 -7.55 -14.42 -3.08
N PRO A 108 -8.39 -14.48 -2.04
CA PRO A 108 -9.77 -14.95 -2.14
C PRO A 108 -10.60 -14.15 -3.15
N ARG A 109 -10.41 -12.83 -3.20
CA ARG A 109 -11.26 -11.92 -4.00
C ARG A 109 -10.74 -11.67 -5.43
N LYS A 110 -9.53 -12.11 -5.77
CA LYS A 110 -8.91 -11.94 -7.10
C LYS A 110 -8.72 -10.48 -7.54
N PHE A 111 -8.58 -9.57 -6.60
CA PHE A 111 -8.33 -8.14 -6.87
C PHE A 111 -6.85 -7.77 -6.89
N GLY A 112 -5.99 -8.75 -6.62
CA GLY A 112 -4.56 -8.64 -6.78
C GLY A 112 -4.13 -8.60 -8.24
N ALA A 113 -2.83 -8.39 -8.46
CA ALA A 113 -2.22 -8.45 -9.78
C ALA A 113 -0.85 -9.11 -9.73
N VAL A 114 -0.54 -9.85 -10.78
CA VAL A 114 0.78 -10.41 -11.08
C VAL A 114 1.05 -10.09 -12.54
N LEU A 115 1.97 -9.15 -12.80
CA LEU A 115 2.23 -8.62 -14.13
C LEU A 115 3.72 -8.63 -14.43
N TRP A 116 4.08 -8.63 -15.70
CA TRP A 116 5.47 -8.57 -16.16
C TRP A 116 5.74 -7.30 -16.93
N HIS A 117 6.83 -6.61 -16.60
CA HIS A 117 7.35 -5.47 -17.33
C HIS A 117 8.75 -5.80 -17.81
N PRO A 118 8.96 -6.11 -19.12
CA PRO A 118 10.29 -6.36 -19.65
C PRO A 118 11.10 -5.07 -19.74
N LYS A 119 12.39 -5.09 -19.38
CA LYS A 119 13.30 -3.94 -19.50
C LYS A 119 13.41 -3.43 -20.96
N SER A 120 13.16 -4.28 -21.94
CA SER A 120 13.10 -3.87 -23.35
C SER A 120 12.00 -2.86 -23.69
N LYS A 121 10.97 -2.71 -22.84
CA LYS A 121 9.93 -1.67 -22.94
C LYS A 121 10.30 -0.34 -22.29
N GLY A 122 11.53 -0.21 -21.81
CA GLY A 122 12.02 0.97 -21.13
C GLY A 122 12.01 0.83 -19.59
N PRO A 123 12.32 1.94 -18.88
CA PRO A 123 12.41 1.95 -17.43
C PRO A 123 11.06 1.66 -16.77
N ILE A 124 11.09 1.07 -15.57
CA ILE A 124 9.89 0.64 -14.83
C ILE A 124 8.97 1.81 -14.45
N GLU A 125 9.54 3.00 -14.26
CA GLU A 125 8.82 4.24 -13.95
C GLU A 125 7.86 4.65 -15.07
N GLY A 126 8.17 4.29 -16.32
CA GLY A 126 7.31 4.50 -17.50
C GLY A 126 6.13 3.50 -17.59
N ASN A 127 6.06 2.52 -16.71
CA ASN A 127 4.94 1.59 -16.71
C ASN A 127 3.60 2.33 -16.48
N THR A 128 2.58 2.02 -17.28
CA THR A 128 1.28 2.72 -17.28
C THR A 128 0.57 2.74 -15.92
N LEU A 129 0.84 1.76 -15.06
CA LEU A 129 0.28 1.69 -13.70
C LEU A 129 1.07 2.54 -12.70
N LEU A 130 2.35 2.83 -12.97
CA LEU A 130 3.24 3.52 -12.04
C LEU A 130 3.47 4.99 -12.40
N GLN A 131 3.45 5.35 -13.68
CA GLN A 131 3.78 6.69 -14.18
C GLN A 131 2.89 7.82 -13.64
N LYS A 132 1.64 7.51 -13.24
CA LYS A 132 0.68 8.48 -12.69
C LYS A 132 0.68 8.55 -11.16
N LEU A 133 1.49 7.73 -10.51
CA LEU A 133 1.58 7.72 -9.05
C LEU A 133 2.36 8.94 -8.57
N GLY A 134 1.84 9.56 -7.51
CA GLY A 134 2.50 10.68 -6.83
C GLY A 134 3.83 10.32 -6.19
N VAL A 135 4.38 11.26 -5.43
CA VAL A 135 5.68 11.10 -4.76
C VAL A 135 5.62 10.05 -3.64
N GLU A 136 6.70 9.31 -3.44
CA GLU A 136 6.83 8.39 -2.30
C GLU A 136 6.88 9.18 -0.99
N PRO A 137 6.10 8.80 0.04
CA PRO A 137 6.05 9.56 1.29
C PRO A 137 7.37 9.57 2.07
N PHE A 138 8.26 8.62 1.80
CA PHE A 138 9.56 8.53 2.47
C PHE A 138 10.74 9.00 1.61
N SER A 139 10.49 9.40 0.38
CA SER A 139 11.54 9.96 -0.46
C SER A 139 11.95 11.38 -0.04
N PRO A 140 13.13 11.85 -0.45
CA PRO A 140 13.57 13.24 -0.21
C PRO A 140 12.58 14.28 -0.73
N GLU A 141 11.92 14.03 -1.87
CA GLU A 141 10.97 14.93 -2.53
C GLU A 141 9.68 15.15 -1.72
N PHE A 142 9.40 14.31 -0.73
CA PHE A 142 8.28 14.48 0.20
C PHE A 142 8.73 14.83 1.62
N ALA A 143 10.00 15.15 1.84
CA ALA A 143 10.52 15.52 3.15
C ALA A 143 10.30 17.01 3.47
N GLY A 144 9.94 17.32 4.72
CA GLY A 144 9.87 18.69 5.23
C GLY A 144 9.03 19.62 4.35
N GLU A 145 9.64 20.75 3.96
CA GLU A 145 8.96 21.79 3.14
C GLU A 145 8.65 21.30 1.71
N LEU A 146 9.46 20.41 1.13
CA LEU A 146 9.19 19.85 -0.19
C LEU A 146 7.86 19.08 -0.22
N GLY A 147 7.58 18.26 0.80
CA GLY A 147 6.31 17.57 0.91
C GLY A 147 5.12 18.53 1.05
N ALA A 148 5.29 19.60 1.81
CA ALA A 148 4.29 20.66 1.90
C ALA A 148 4.03 21.34 0.55
N GLN A 149 5.08 21.62 -0.20
CA GLN A 149 5.00 22.22 -1.54
C GLN A 149 4.30 21.31 -2.53
N VAL A 150 4.63 20.02 -2.55
CA VAL A 150 3.95 19.01 -3.39
C VAL A 150 2.45 18.99 -3.10
N LEU A 151 2.05 18.87 -1.82
CA LEU A 151 0.63 18.88 -1.45
C LEU A 151 -0.05 20.19 -1.83
N TYR A 152 0.60 21.32 -1.59
CA TYR A 152 0.06 22.63 -1.92
C TYR A 152 -0.16 22.79 -3.43
N GLN A 153 0.83 22.51 -4.25
CA GLN A 153 0.75 22.63 -5.71
C GLN A 153 -0.30 21.69 -6.32
N CYS A 154 -0.26 20.40 -5.95
CA CYS A 154 -1.18 19.39 -6.47
C CYS A 154 -2.63 19.61 -6.03
N SER A 155 -2.86 20.29 -4.91
CA SER A 155 -4.21 20.59 -4.41
C SER A 155 -4.86 21.79 -5.06
N ARG A 156 -4.10 22.70 -5.68
CA ARG A 156 -4.68 23.93 -6.28
C ARG A 156 -5.76 23.61 -7.31
N LYS A 157 -6.79 24.47 -7.33
CA LYS A 157 -7.96 24.33 -8.23
C LYS A 157 -8.74 23.00 -8.06
N ARG A 158 -8.51 22.22 -6.97
CA ARG A 158 -9.24 20.99 -6.68
C ARG A 158 -10.42 21.26 -5.75
N SER A 159 -11.64 21.03 -6.21
CA SER A 159 -12.87 21.13 -5.39
C SER A 159 -13.16 19.88 -4.56
N VAL A 160 -12.56 18.74 -4.92
CA VAL A 160 -12.74 17.48 -4.20
C VAL A 160 -12.29 17.59 -2.74
N ALA A 161 -12.91 16.80 -1.86
CA ALA A 161 -12.51 16.75 -0.47
C ALA A 161 -11.05 16.30 -0.31
N VAL A 162 -10.35 16.84 0.69
CA VAL A 162 -8.92 16.52 0.94
C VAL A 162 -8.69 15.02 1.14
N LYS A 163 -9.65 14.32 1.74
CA LYS A 163 -9.55 12.86 1.85
C LYS A 163 -9.51 12.18 0.48
N GLN A 164 -10.42 12.54 -0.42
CA GLN A 164 -10.46 11.98 -1.77
C GLN A 164 -9.21 12.35 -2.59
N PHE A 165 -8.73 13.59 -2.42
CA PHE A 165 -7.47 14.05 -3.02
C PHE A 165 -6.28 13.18 -2.61
N LEU A 166 -6.13 12.86 -1.31
CA LEU A 166 -5.06 11.97 -0.83
C LEU A 166 -5.24 10.53 -1.34
N LEU A 167 -6.48 10.01 -1.31
CA LEU A 167 -6.79 8.65 -1.77
C LEU A 167 -6.52 8.44 -3.26
N ALA A 168 -6.56 9.50 -4.07
CA ALA A 168 -6.24 9.44 -5.49
C ALA A 168 -4.76 9.07 -5.75
N GLY A 169 -3.87 9.29 -4.77
CA GLY A 169 -2.47 8.89 -4.86
C GLY A 169 -1.63 9.65 -5.89
N GLN A 170 -2.14 10.78 -6.42
CA GLN A 170 -1.45 11.58 -7.44
C GLN A 170 -0.49 12.61 -6.85
N ALA A 171 -0.70 13.05 -5.63
CA ALA A 171 0.23 13.96 -4.93
C ALA A 171 1.24 13.15 -4.10
N VAL A 172 0.74 12.28 -3.23
CA VAL A 172 1.53 11.34 -2.43
C VAL A 172 0.91 9.95 -2.56
N VAL A 173 1.71 8.95 -2.83
CA VAL A 173 1.24 7.59 -3.08
C VAL A 173 1.14 6.77 -1.79
N GLY A 174 0.36 5.69 -1.84
CA GLY A 174 0.35 4.66 -0.78
C GLY A 174 -0.63 4.91 0.36
N VAL A 175 -1.10 6.14 0.56
CA VAL A 175 -2.07 6.50 1.59
C VAL A 175 -3.45 5.95 1.22
N GLY A 176 -3.98 5.03 1.99
CA GLY A 176 -5.32 4.49 1.78
C GLY A 176 -6.30 4.99 2.84
N ASN A 177 -7.41 4.27 3.04
CA ASN A 177 -8.53 4.75 3.84
C ASN A 177 -8.22 4.90 5.34
N ILE A 178 -7.44 3.97 5.89
CA ILE A 178 -7.02 3.99 7.29
C ILE A 178 -6.10 5.17 7.52
N TYR A 179 -4.98 5.15 6.83
CA TYR A 179 -3.89 6.09 7.06
C TYR A 179 -4.23 7.52 6.61
N CYS A 180 -5.16 7.68 5.65
CA CYS A 180 -5.71 8.98 5.30
C CYS A 180 -6.52 9.59 6.46
N SER A 181 -7.39 8.80 7.10
CA SER A 181 -8.19 9.28 8.24
C SER A 181 -7.29 9.65 9.42
N GLU A 182 -6.29 8.81 9.73
CA GLU A 182 -5.33 9.05 10.81
C GLU A 182 -4.43 10.27 10.51
N SER A 183 -3.93 10.41 9.29
CA SER A 183 -3.09 11.55 8.90
C SER A 183 -3.85 12.88 8.95
N LEU A 184 -5.12 12.89 8.53
CA LEU A 184 -5.97 14.08 8.61
C LEU A 184 -6.29 14.45 10.06
N PHE A 185 -6.47 13.47 10.93
CA PHE A 185 -6.64 13.70 12.37
C PHE A 185 -5.37 14.30 12.98
N GLU A 186 -4.20 13.72 12.73
CA GLU A 186 -2.91 14.25 13.21
C GLU A 186 -2.65 15.68 12.73
N ALA A 187 -3.04 16.01 11.50
CA ALA A 187 -2.88 17.33 10.93
C ALA A 187 -3.95 18.35 11.40
N GLY A 188 -5.00 17.91 12.10
CA GLY A 188 -6.12 18.75 12.53
C GLY A 188 -6.98 19.25 11.36
N ILE A 189 -7.11 18.48 10.28
CA ILE A 189 -7.80 18.88 9.05
C ILE A 189 -9.09 18.05 8.88
N HIS A 190 -10.21 18.74 8.69
CA HIS A 190 -11.50 18.09 8.44
C HIS A 190 -11.47 17.35 7.09
N PRO A 191 -11.85 16.05 7.02
CA PRO A 191 -11.74 15.24 5.81
C PRO A 191 -12.57 15.74 4.62
N ALA A 192 -13.65 16.51 4.87
CA ALA A 192 -14.49 17.07 3.83
C ALA A 192 -14.06 18.50 3.37
N LYS A 193 -12.97 19.05 3.92
CA LYS A 193 -12.42 20.31 3.43
C LYS A 193 -12.01 20.17 1.97
N ALA A 194 -12.37 21.12 1.11
CA ALA A 194 -11.92 21.12 -0.27
C ALA A 194 -10.39 21.21 -0.35
N ALA A 195 -9.76 20.32 -1.12
CA ALA A 195 -8.30 20.25 -1.22
C ALA A 195 -7.69 21.59 -1.68
N GLY A 196 -8.34 22.29 -2.61
CA GLY A 196 -7.90 23.60 -3.08
C GLY A 196 -7.91 24.70 -2.01
N LYS A 197 -8.61 24.51 -0.88
CA LYS A 197 -8.64 25.41 0.26
C LYS A 197 -7.58 25.12 1.34
N LEU A 198 -6.69 24.16 1.10
CA LEU A 198 -5.57 23.91 2.00
C LEU A 198 -4.61 25.10 1.97
N THR A 199 -4.25 25.59 3.16
CA THR A 199 -3.20 26.61 3.32
C THR A 199 -1.81 25.96 3.35
N ARG A 200 -0.74 26.73 3.12
CA ARG A 200 0.64 26.23 3.23
C ARG A 200 0.94 25.60 4.60
N PRO A 201 0.59 26.22 5.74
CA PRO A 201 0.77 25.61 7.05
C PRO A 201 -0.01 24.29 7.23
N GLN A 202 -1.21 24.19 6.64
CA GLN A 202 -1.98 22.93 6.65
C GLN A 202 -1.30 21.85 5.81
N CYS A 203 -0.74 22.21 4.66
CA CYS A 203 0.02 21.26 3.84
C CYS A 203 1.28 20.77 4.56
N SER A 204 1.99 21.65 5.28
CA SER A 204 3.17 21.27 6.06
C SER A 204 2.81 20.27 7.17
N ARG A 205 1.78 20.58 7.98
CA ARG A 205 1.29 19.63 9.00
C ARG A 205 0.85 18.29 8.40
N LEU A 206 0.16 18.34 7.25
CA LEU A 206 -0.35 17.13 6.60
C LEU A 206 0.78 16.26 6.04
N ALA A 207 1.79 16.85 5.40
CA ALA A 207 2.96 16.12 4.92
C ALA A 207 3.71 15.42 6.07
N THR A 208 3.92 16.15 7.17
CA THR A 208 4.53 15.59 8.39
C THR A 208 3.67 14.46 8.97
N ALA A 209 2.35 14.67 9.07
CA ALA A 209 1.42 13.69 9.60
C ALA A 209 1.37 12.40 8.76
N VAL A 210 1.36 12.51 7.43
CA VAL A 210 1.41 11.35 6.53
C VAL A 210 2.65 10.50 6.80
N ARG A 211 3.83 11.12 6.84
CA ARG A 211 5.08 10.40 7.11
C ARG A 211 5.07 9.74 8.49
N LEU A 212 4.65 10.48 9.52
CA LEU A 212 4.60 9.99 10.90
C LEU A 212 3.68 8.78 11.05
N VAL A 213 2.45 8.88 10.52
CA VAL A 213 1.44 7.82 10.62
C VAL A 213 1.89 6.56 9.88
N LEU A 214 2.38 6.71 8.66
CA LEU A 214 2.86 5.58 7.86
C LEU A 214 4.09 4.91 8.51
N LYS A 215 5.04 5.70 9.05
CA LYS A 215 6.21 5.15 9.75
C LYS A 215 5.81 4.35 10.98
N LYS A 216 4.88 4.87 11.79
CA LYS A 216 4.35 4.14 12.96
C LYS A 216 3.64 2.86 12.55
N ALA A 217 2.89 2.89 11.45
CA ALA A 217 2.18 1.73 10.95
C ALA A 217 3.14 0.62 10.47
N ILE A 218 4.21 0.99 9.76
CA ILE A 218 5.24 0.02 9.35
C ILE A 218 5.91 -0.59 10.59
N ALA A 219 6.30 0.23 11.57
CA ALA A 219 6.91 -0.25 12.80
C ALA A 219 6.00 -1.18 13.63
N ALA A 220 4.67 -1.03 13.49
CA ALA A 220 3.68 -1.88 14.13
C ALA A 220 3.32 -3.15 13.31
N GLY A 221 4.03 -3.44 12.22
CA GLY A 221 3.75 -4.57 11.34
C GLY A 221 2.53 -4.40 10.44
N GLY A 222 2.05 -3.16 10.23
CA GLY A 222 0.84 -2.86 9.48
C GLY A 222 -0.45 -2.97 10.30
N SER A 223 -1.59 -2.85 9.65
CA SER A 223 -2.93 -2.98 10.26
C SER A 223 -3.42 -4.42 10.16
N SER A 224 -3.88 -5.00 11.28
CA SER A 224 -4.71 -6.20 11.26
C SER A 224 -6.14 -5.84 10.84
N LEU A 225 -6.38 -5.56 9.58
CA LEU A 225 -7.70 -5.84 9.04
C LEU A 225 -7.82 -7.37 8.97
N LYS A 226 -9.01 -7.89 9.25
CA LYS A 226 -9.34 -9.33 9.43
C LYS A 226 -8.62 -10.33 8.50
N ASP A 227 -8.02 -9.86 7.41
CA ASP A 227 -7.50 -10.66 6.32
C ASP A 227 -6.01 -10.40 6.01
N PHE A 228 -5.32 -9.47 6.69
CA PHE A 228 -3.90 -9.21 6.45
C PHE A 228 -3.03 -9.93 7.48
N VAL A 229 -2.09 -10.70 6.97
CA VAL A 229 -0.96 -11.27 7.73
C VAL A 229 0.34 -10.97 6.98
N ASN A 230 1.44 -10.86 7.73
CA ASN A 230 2.76 -10.68 7.13
C ASN A 230 3.22 -11.95 6.37
N SER A 231 4.43 -11.96 5.85
CA SER A 231 5.00 -13.10 5.13
C SER A 231 5.14 -14.38 5.97
N GLU A 232 5.17 -14.27 7.29
CA GLU A 232 5.25 -15.37 8.25
C GLU A 232 3.87 -15.83 8.73
N GLY A 233 2.84 -15.04 8.48
CA GLY A 233 1.46 -15.35 8.85
C GLY A 233 0.95 -14.63 10.09
N ASP A 234 1.73 -13.67 10.64
CA ASP A 234 1.37 -12.92 11.82
C ASP A 234 0.51 -11.68 11.50
N PRO A 235 -0.46 -11.33 12.35
CA PRO A 235 -1.26 -10.13 12.19
C PRO A 235 -0.47 -8.87 12.58
N GLY A 236 -0.70 -7.76 11.89
CA GLY A 236 -0.17 -6.45 12.31
C GLY A 236 -0.92 -5.87 13.51
N HIS A 237 -0.35 -4.91 14.22
CA HIS A 237 -0.89 -4.35 15.48
C HIS A 237 -1.31 -2.88 15.39
N PHE A 238 -1.25 -2.23 14.22
CA PHE A 238 -1.55 -0.81 14.11
C PHE A 238 -3.01 -0.44 14.45
N MET A 239 -3.98 -1.32 14.22
CA MET A 239 -5.39 -1.03 14.53
C MET A 239 -5.65 -0.72 16.01
N VAL A 240 -4.86 -1.28 16.92
CA VAL A 240 -4.94 -0.95 18.35
C VAL A 240 -4.53 0.51 18.62
N GLN A 241 -3.72 1.09 17.75
CA GLN A 241 -3.18 2.45 17.88
C GLN A 241 -4.02 3.52 17.19
N THR A 242 -5.07 3.16 16.40
CA THR A 242 -5.87 4.15 15.68
C THR A 242 -6.50 5.17 16.62
N LYS A 243 -6.52 6.43 16.17
CA LYS A 243 -7.11 7.56 16.91
C LYS A 243 -8.55 7.85 16.50
N VAL A 244 -8.88 7.66 15.23
CA VAL A 244 -10.22 7.91 14.70
C VAL A 244 -10.77 6.76 13.87
N TYR A 245 -9.92 6.04 13.11
CA TYR A 245 -10.39 5.00 12.19
C TYR A 245 -11.06 3.85 12.95
N ASP A 246 -12.26 3.47 12.48
CA ASP A 246 -13.13 2.42 13.05
C ASP A 246 -13.52 2.64 14.52
N ARG A 247 -13.60 3.94 14.94
CA ARG A 247 -13.91 4.33 16.31
C ARG A 247 -15.15 5.23 16.40
N LYS A 248 -16.13 5.01 15.50
CA LYS A 248 -17.40 5.75 15.54
C LYS A 248 -18.00 5.73 16.95
N ASP A 249 -18.50 6.87 17.38
CA ASP A 249 -19.16 7.13 18.69
C ASP A 249 -18.26 6.92 19.94
N GLN A 250 -17.02 6.41 19.76
CA GLN A 250 -16.06 6.34 20.85
C GLN A 250 -15.48 7.73 21.17
N PRO A 251 -15.05 7.97 22.42
CA PRO A 251 -14.44 9.24 22.80
C PRO A 251 -13.11 9.45 22.07
N CYS A 252 -12.90 10.65 21.54
CA CYS A 252 -11.62 11.07 20.99
C CYS A 252 -10.51 10.93 22.04
N LYS A 253 -9.38 10.33 21.67
CA LYS A 253 -8.24 10.13 22.58
C LYS A 253 -7.65 11.46 23.10
N VAL A 254 -7.89 12.59 22.37
CA VAL A 254 -7.38 13.93 22.72
C VAL A 254 -8.40 14.78 23.48
N CYS A 255 -9.59 15.00 22.90
CA CYS A 255 -10.57 15.96 23.46
C CYS A 255 -11.85 15.31 24.01
N LYS A 256 -11.94 14.00 24.01
CA LYS A 256 -13.07 13.19 24.48
C LYS A 256 -14.38 13.33 23.68
N THR A 257 -14.49 14.28 22.74
CA THR A 257 -15.64 14.41 21.84
C THR A 257 -15.87 13.11 21.07
N PRO A 258 -17.09 12.62 20.89
CA PRO A 258 -17.37 11.41 20.12
C PRO A 258 -16.88 11.51 18.67
N ILE A 259 -16.19 10.49 18.20
CA ILE A 259 -15.75 10.37 16.82
C ILE A 259 -16.97 10.23 15.91
N LYS A 260 -17.00 11.02 14.83
CA LYS A 260 -18.04 10.94 13.81
C LYS A 260 -17.61 10.11 12.61
N GLN A 261 -18.60 9.51 11.97
CA GLN A 261 -18.44 8.79 10.69
C GLN A 261 -19.31 9.45 9.62
N ILE A 262 -18.74 9.64 8.44
CA ILE A 262 -19.45 10.02 7.21
C ILE A 262 -19.02 9.11 6.06
N VAL A 263 -19.77 9.10 4.97
CA VAL A 263 -19.40 8.37 3.75
C VAL A 263 -18.88 9.37 2.71
N GLN A 264 -17.69 9.12 2.16
CA GLN A 264 -17.10 9.92 1.09
C GLN A 264 -16.54 8.97 0.00
N GLY A 265 -17.00 9.11 -1.24
CA GLY A 265 -16.57 8.26 -2.34
C GLY A 265 -16.73 6.76 -2.03
N GLN A 266 -17.89 6.36 -1.51
CA GLN A 266 -18.24 4.99 -1.10
C GLN A 266 -17.34 4.39 -0.01
N ARG A 267 -16.64 5.24 0.78
CA ARG A 267 -15.75 4.80 1.86
C ARG A 267 -16.10 5.47 3.17
N SER A 268 -16.12 4.68 4.25
CA SER A 268 -16.26 5.20 5.60
C SER A 268 -15.10 6.15 5.93
N THR A 269 -15.45 7.29 6.51
CA THR A 269 -14.53 8.36 6.91
C THR A 269 -14.77 8.69 8.35
N TYR A 270 -13.77 8.54 9.19
CA TYR A 270 -13.84 8.78 10.62
C TYR A 270 -13.06 10.04 10.98
N PHE A 271 -13.60 10.87 11.86
CA PHE A 271 -12.96 12.12 12.29
C PHE A 271 -13.50 12.62 13.63
N CYS A 272 -12.70 13.42 14.33
CA CYS A 272 -13.13 14.17 15.51
C CYS A 272 -13.63 15.55 15.08
N PRO A 273 -14.90 15.91 15.31
CA PRO A 273 -15.43 17.21 14.88
C PRO A 273 -14.82 18.42 15.64
N GLN A 274 -14.26 18.18 16.82
CA GLN A 274 -13.62 19.24 17.63
C GLN A 274 -12.15 19.44 17.24
N CYS A 275 -11.39 18.36 17.05
CA CYS A 275 -9.96 18.45 16.69
C CYS A 275 -9.74 18.79 15.21
N GLN A 276 -10.68 18.44 14.33
CA GLN A 276 -10.58 18.60 12.88
C GLN A 276 -11.62 19.62 12.39
N LYS A 277 -11.29 20.89 12.49
CA LYS A 277 -12.18 21.98 12.02
C LYS A 277 -12.14 22.14 10.50
N ARG A 278 -13.27 22.60 9.92
CA ARG A 278 -13.38 22.90 8.47
C ARG A 278 -12.52 24.07 8.05
#